data_244a9f13879643f96f0ec4e13c6e025a
#
_entry.id   244a9f13879643f96f0ec4e13c6e025a
#
_cell.length_a   1.000
_cell.length_b   1.000
_cell.length_c   1.000
_cell.angle_alpha   90.00
_cell.angle_beta   90.00
_cell.angle_gamma   90.00
#
_symmetry.space_group_name_H-M   'P 1'
#
loop_
_entity.id
_entity.type
_entity.pdbx_description
1 polymer ?
#
loop_
_entity_poly.entity_id
_entity_poly.type
_entity_poly.pdbx_seq_one_letter_code
_entity_poly.pdbx_strand_id
1 'polypeptide(L)'
;MNQDINFKSDDYTFSIRTVGVTVCDGKVLLQREKDGNEYALPGGTVKLGETSVETLVREYKEETGDDIIVNRLIWTEENFWEYCGKKQHSIDFYYHIDFFENSKTLALNEFVSQKDNCNVILGWMPIDNLKNITVYPSFVKEEIYNLGGEIKHFISRE
;
A
#
# COMPACT_ATOMS: atom_id res chain seq x y z
N MET A 1 -20.19 -7.91 11.42
CA MET A 1 -18.77 -8.08 11.77
C MET A 1 -17.93 -8.15 10.50
N ASN A 2 -17.03 -7.24 10.35
CA ASN A 2 -16.25 -7.12 9.12
C ASN A 2 -15.03 -8.03 9.16
N GLN A 3 -15.08 -9.09 8.41
CA GLN A 3 -14.01 -10.09 8.30
C GLN A 3 -13.18 -9.83 7.05
N ASP A 4 -11.86 -9.93 7.17
CA ASP A 4 -10.94 -9.83 6.02
C ASP A 4 -11.21 -10.93 5.00
N ILE A 5 -11.14 -10.57 3.72
CA ILE A 5 -11.19 -11.56 2.65
C ILE A 5 -9.81 -12.24 2.60
N ASN A 6 -9.67 -13.25 3.43
CA ASN A 6 -8.51 -14.12 3.40
C ASN A 6 -8.92 -15.56 3.74
N PHE A 7 -8.16 -16.51 3.24
CA PHE A 7 -8.27 -17.88 3.71
C PHE A 7 -6.90 -18.52 3.79
N LYS A 8 -6.80 -19.56 4.58
CA LYS A 8 -5.55 -20.27 4.84
C LYS A 8 -5.69 -21.73 4.46
N SER A 9 -4.71 -22.23 3.72
CA SER A 9 -4.45 -23.67 3.57
C SER A 9 -3.23 -24.04 4.41
N ASP A 10 -2.78 -25.28 4.31
CA ASP A 10 -1.58 -25.72 5.03
C ASP A 10 -0.33 -24.93 4.60
N ASP A 11 -0.20 -24.67 3.31
CA ASP A 11 0.98 -24.01 2.72
C ASP A 11 0.80 -22.54 2.44
N TYR A 12 -0.43 -22.06 2.19
CA TYR A 12 -0.69 -20.73 1.69
C TYR A 12 -1.65 -19.93 2.57
N THR A 13 -1.42 -18.63 2.61
CA THR A 13 -2.45 -17.65 2.97
C THR A 13 -2.80 -16.87 1.71
N PHE A 14 -4.09 -16.81 1.37
CA PHE A 14 -4.62 -15.99 0.28
C PHE A 14 -5.34 -14.77 0.83
N SER A 15 -5.21 -13.63 0.14
CA SER A 15 -5.95 -12.41 0.50
C SER A 15 -6.24 -11.54 -0.72
N ILE A 16 -7.23 -10.67 -0.58
CA ILE A 16 -7.47 -9.56 -1.53
C ILE A 16 -7.04 -8.28 -0.82
N ARG A 17 -6.19 -7.50 -1.46
CA ARG A 17 -5.60 -6.30 -0.88
C ARG A 17 -5.89 -5.07 -1.74
N THR A 18 -5.87 -3.93 -1.09
CA THR A 18 -5.95 -2.63 -1.76
C THR A 18 -4.80 -1.75 -1.28
N VAL A 19 -4.25 -0.97 -2.18
CA VAL A 19 -3.02 -0.21 -1.95
C VAL A 19 -3.19 1.19 -2.55
N GLY A 20 -2.69 2.19 -1.84
CA GLY A 20 -2.72 3.58 -2.31
C GLY A 20 -1.35 4.03 -2.79
N VAL A 21 -1.36 4.77 -3.89
CA VAL A 21 -0.17 5.40 -4.46
C VAL A 21 -0.41 6.90 -4.50
N THR A 22 0.38 7.64 -3.75
CA THR A 22 0.28 9.10 -3.71
C THR A 22 1.66 9.73 -3.82
N VAL A 23 1.78 10.70 -4.73
CA VAL A 23 3.00 11.48 -4.94
C VAL A 23 2.68 12.94 -4.67
N CYS A 24 3.48 13.55 -3.81
CA CYS A 24 3.37 14.97 -3.47
C CYS A 24 4.78 15.57 -3.40
N ASP A 25 5.00 16.68 -4.12
CA ASP A 25 6.30 17.35 -4.16
C ASP A 25 7.48 16.43 -4.50
N GLY A 26 7.28 15.53 -5.47
CA GLY A 26 8.31 14.56 -5.88
C GLY A 26 8.59 13.45 -4.88
N LYS A 27 7.72 13.23 -3.93
CA LYS A 27 7.83 12.19 -2.90
C LYS A 27 6.63 11.28 -2.91
N VAL A 28 6.85 10.01 -2.67
CA VAL A 28 5.80 8.98 -2.50
C VAL A 28 5.68 8.60 -1.04
N LEU A 29 4.45 8.36 -0.58
CA LEU A 29 4.22 7.85 0.77
C LEU A 29 4.49 6.34 0.79
N LEU A 30 5.41 5.93 1.63
CA LEU A 30 5.78 4.53 1.84
C LEU A 30 5.61 4.16 3.31
N GLN A 31 5.60 2.86 3.57
CA GLN A 31 5.62 2.30 4.92
C GLN A 31 6.75 1.28 5.06
N ARG A 32 7.20 1.08 6.29
CA ARG A 32 8.14 0.03 6.68
C ARG A 32 7.87 -0.43 8.11
N GLU A 33 8.33 -1.60 8.45
CA GLU A 33 8.39 -1.98 9.86
C GLU A 33 9.40 -1.09 10.60
N LYS A 34 9.14 -0.84 11.88
CA LYS A 34 9.95 0.09 12.69
C LYS A 34 11.44 -0.24 12.67
N ASP A 35 11.77 -1.51 12.73
CA ASP A 35 13.17 -1.98 12.74
C ASP A 35 13.58 -2.56 11.37
N GLY A 36 12.74 -2.38 10.34
CA GLY A 36 12.98 -2.88 8.99
C GLY A 36 13.57 -1.83 8.06
N ASN A 37 14.12 -2.33 6.97
CA ASN A 37 14.69 -1.51 5.89
C ASN A 37 14.05 -1.80 4.52
N GLU A 38 12.98 -2.58 4.50
CA GLU A 38 12.18 -2.85 3.33
C GLU A 38 10.90 -2.02 3.35
N TYR A 39 10.59 -1.42 2.22
CA TYR A 39 9.47 -0.50 2.09
C TYR A 39 8.35 -1.10 1.25
N ALA A 40 7.15 -0.65 1.52
CA ALA A 40 5.96 -0.97 0.73
C ALA A 40 5.05 0.25 0.64
N LEU A 41 4.08 0.18 -0.28
CA LEU A 41 3.01 1.19 -0.34
C LEU A 41 1.96 0.89 0.72
N PRO A 42 1.40 1.91 1.39
CA PRO A 42 0.38 1.70 2.40
C PRO A 42 -0.92 1.16 1.80
N GLY A 43 -1.55 0.25 2.52
CA GLY A 43 -2.81 -0.36 2.13
C GLY A 43 -3.31 -1.33 3.18
N GLY A 44 -4.18 -2.23 2.78
CA GLY A 44 -4.73 -3.22 3.69
C GLY A 44 -5.52 -4.32 2.99
N THR A 45 -6.01 -5.26 3.78
CA THR A 45 -6.82 -6.38 3.29
C THR A 45 -8.27 -5.93 3.15
N VAL A 46 -8.86 -6.26 2.01
CA VAL A 46 -10.29 -5.98 1.74
C VAL A 46 -11.15 -6.83 2.68
N LYS A 47 -12.16 -6.21 3.27
CA LYS A 47 -13.13 -6.90 4.13
C LYS A 47 -14.37 -7.32 3.35
N LEU A 48 -14.99 -8.40 3.80
CA LEU A 48 -16.27 -8.85 3.24
C LEU A 48 -17.30 -7.73 3.32
N GLY A 49 -17.95 -7.46 2.20
CA GLY A 49 -18.95 -6.40 2.08
C GLY A 49 -18.39 -5.02 1.77
N GLU A 50 -17.07 -4.83 1.78
CA GLU A 50 -16.43 -3.59 1.34
C GLU A 50 -15.93 -3.72 -0.10
N THR A 51 -16.02 -2.63 -0.84
CA THR A 51 -15.25 -2.50 -2.09
C THR A 51 -13.78 -2.24 -1.75
N SER A 52 -12.89 -2.45 -2.71
CA SER A 52 -11.49 -2.11 -2.53
C SER A 52 -11.26 -0.61 -2.26
N VAL A 53 -12.11 0.26 -2.82
CA VAL A 53 -12.07 1.71 -2.55
C VAL A 53 -12.48 2.03 -1.13
N GLU A 54 -13.59 1.46 -0.65
CA GLU A 54 -14.05 1.65 0.74
C GLU A 54 -13.00 1.18 1.74
N THR A 55 -12.40 0.03 1.49
CA THR A 55 -11.29 -0.49 2.30
C THR A 55 -10.11 0.49 2.34
N LEU A 56 -9.72 1.01 1.19
CA LEU A 56 -8.57 1.92 1.10
C LEU A 56 -8.80 3.20 1.91
N VAL A 57 -9.98 3.79 1.78
CA VAL A 57 -10.37 4.98 2.57
C VAL A 57 -10.31 4.67 4.07
N ARG A 58 -10.85 3.54 4.49
CA ARG A 58 -10.82 3.11 5.90
C ARG A 58 -9.39 2.89 6.41
N GLU A 59 -8.58 2.16 5.65
CA GLU A 59 -7.19 1.85 6.03
C GLU A 59 -6.35 3.13 6.20
N TYR A 60 -6.44 4.06 5.25
CA TYR A 60 -5.72 5.33 5.36
C TYR A 60 -6.18 6.16 6.56
N LYS A 61 -7.49 6.17 6.85
CA LYS A 61 -8.03 6.83 8.04
C LYS A 61 -7.49 6.22 9.33
N GLU A 62 -7.44 4.89 9.40
CA GLU A 62 -6.90 4.17 10.56
C GLU A 62 -5.40 4.42 10.76
N GLU A 63 -4.63 4.45 9.67
CA GLU A 63 -3.17 4.58 9.74
C GLU A 63 -2.68 6.02 9.88
N THR A 64 -3.32 6.96 9.20
CA THR A 64 -2.87 8.35 9.14
C THR A 64 -3.74 9.33 9.91
N GLY A 65 -4.97 8.97 10.18
CA GLY A 65 -5.98 9.87 10.75
C GLY A 65 -6.65 10.79 9.73
N ASP A 66 -6.18 10.79 8.48
CA ASP A 66 -6.68 11.65 7.42
C ASP A 66 -7.57 10.91 6.42
N ASP A 67 -8.49 11.66 5.83
CA ASP A 67 -9.29 11.19 4.70
C ASP A 67 -8.51 11.35 3.40
N ILE A 68 -8.83 10.52 2.42
CA ILE A 68 -8.21 10.54 1.10
C ILE A 68 -9.25 10.66 -0.01
N ILE A 69 -8.77 11.08 -1.18
CA ILE A 69 -9.52 11.06 -2.42
C ILE A 69 -8.97 9.91 -3.26
N VAL A 70 -9.82 8.95 -3.63
CA VAL A 70 -9.44 7.86 -4.53
C VAL A 70 -9.75 8.29 -5.96
N ASN A 71 -8.73 8.50 -6.78
CA ASN A 71 -8.87 9.03 -8.13
C ASN A 71 -9.20 7.92 -9.14
N ARG A 72 -8.35 6.92 -9.24
CA ARG A 72 -8.52 5.84 -10.21
C ARG A 72 -7.68 4.61 -9.88
N LEU A 73 -8.12 3.46 -10.38
CA LEU A 73 -7.31 2.24 -10.41
C LEU A 73 -6.19 2.42 -11.43
N ILE A 74 -4.96 2.12 -11.05
CA ILE A 74 -3.78 2.24 -11.91
C ILE A 74 -3.13 0.89 -12.20
N TRP A 75 -3.04 0.00 -11.22
CA TRP A 75 -2.41 -1.32 -11.38
C TRP A 75 -3.24 -2.40 -10.69
N THR A 76 -3.13 -3.61 -11.23
CA THR A 76 -3.54 -4.84 -10.54
C THR A 76 -2.35 -5.77 -10.49
N GLU A 77 -2.28 -6.61 -9.47
CA GLU A 77 -1.17 -7.52 -9.28
C GLU A 77 -1.64 -8.88 -8.76
N GLU A 78 -1.10 -9.94 -9.37
CA GLU A 78 -1.09 -11.25 -8.76
C GLU A 78 0.25 -11.40 -8.05
N ASN A 79 0.24 -11.42 -6.72
CA ASN A 79 1.44 -11.32 -5.91
C ASN A 79 1.71 -12.61 -5.13
N PHE A 80 2.95 -13.09 -5.22
CA PHE A 80 3.41 -14.29 -4.56
C PHE A 80 4.70 -14.00 -3.81
N TRP A 81 4.69 -14.19 -2.48
CA TRP A 81 5.89 -14.00 -1.65
C TRP A 81 5.86 -14.93 -0.45
N GLU A 82 6.88 -14.87 0.36
CA GLU A 82 6.96 -15.61 1.60
C GLU A 82 7.11 -14.65 2.78
N TYR A 83 6.36 -14.90 3.82
CA TYR A 83 6.42 -14.10 5.05
C TYR A 83 6.38 -15.02 6.26
N CYS A 84 7.41 -14.91 7.11
CA CYS A 84 7.56 -15.74 8.31
C CYS A 84 7.43 -17.24 8.01
N GLY A 85 8.06 -17.71 6.94
CA GLY A 85 8.06 -19.11 6.54
C GLY A 85 6.75 -19.61 5.92
N LYS A 86 5.78 -18.73 5.68
CA LYS A 86 4.50 -19.08 5.09
C LYS A 86 4.33 -18.41 3.74
N LYS A 87 3.91 -19.19 2.75
CA LYS A 87 3.66 -18.69 1.39
C LYS A 87 2.41 -17.80 1.38
N GLN A 88 2.53 -16.67 0.73
CA GLN A 88 1.47 -15.70 0.56
C GLN A 88 1.09 -15.62 -0.91
N HIS A 89 -0.20 -15.49 -1.17
CA HIS A 89 -0.75 -15.24 -2.49
C HIS A 89 -1.84 -14.18 -2.35
N SER A 90 -1.73 -13.08 -3.07
CA SER A 90 -2.76 -12.04 -3.04
C SER A 90 -3.10 -11.53 -4.41
N ILE A 91 -4.31 -10.97 -4.50
CA ILE A 91 -4.74 -10.13 -5.62
C ILE A 91 -4.79 -8.72 -5.06
N ASP A 92 -3.99 -7.83 -5.63
CA ASP A 92 -3.82 -6.47 -5.13
C ASP A 92 -4.34 -5.46 -6.14
N PHE A 93 -5.10 -4.47 -5.64
CA PHE A 93 -5.61 -3.33 -6.41
C PHE A 93 -4.86 -2.08 -5.98
N TYR A 94 -4.22 -1.39 -6.92
CA TYR A 94 -3.47 -0.17 -6.67
C TYR A 94 -4.24 1.03 -7.21
N TYR A 95 -4.51 2.00 -6.34
CA TYR A 95 -5.23 3.22 -6.70
C TYR A 95 -4.33 4.43 -6.55
N HIS A 96 -4.38 5.32 -7.54
CA HIS A 96 -3.85 6.67 -7.37
C HIS A 96 -4.77 7.44 -6.43
N ILE A 97 -4.21 7.97 -5.36
CA ILE A 97 -4.93 8.72 -4.34
C ILE A 97 -4.28 10.08 -4.08
N ASP A 98 -5.06 10.99 -3.51
CA ASP A 98 -4.57 12.25 -2.98
C ASP A 98 -5.08 12.45 -1.55
N PHE A 99 -4.31 13.16 -0.74
CA PHE A 99 -4.78 13.73 0.51
C PHE A 99 -5.47 15.07 0.24
N PHE A 100 -6.42 15.44 1.10
CA PHE A 100 -6.97 16.80 1.10
C PHE A 100 -5.88 17.80 1.52
N GLU A 101 -5.95 19.03 1.01
CA GLU A 101 -4.93 20.07 1.25
C GLU A 101 -4.61 20.34 2.71
N ASN A 102 -5.62 20.21 3.59
CA ASN A 102 -5.50 20.45 5.02
C ASN A 102 -5.07 19.19 5.82
N SER A 103 -4.75 18.11 5.17
CA SER A 103 -4.34 16.87 5.83
C SER A 103 -3.05 17.05 6.61
N LYS A 104 -3.01 16.54 7.83
CA LYS A 104 -1.82 16.58 8.69
C LYS A 104 -0.67 15.75 8.09
N THR A 105 -1.01 14.67 7.42
CA THR A 105 -0.03 13.78 6.78
C THR A 105 0.87 14.52 5.78
N LEU A 106 0.34 15.53 5.08
CA LEU A 106 1.12 16.32 4.12
C LEU A 106 2.23 17.15 4.78
N ALA A 107 2.06 17.51 6.05
CA ALA A 107 3.03 18.31 6.80
C ALA A 107 4.07 17.47 7.55
N LEU A 108 3.85 16.16 7.63
CA LEU A 108 4.75 15.25 8.33
C LEU A 108 5.80 14.69 7.37
N ASN A 109 7.01 14.47 7.87
CA ASN A 109 8.07 13.81 7.12
C ASN A 109 8.02 12.30 7.31
N GLU A 110 7.98 11.87 8.55
CA GLU A 110 7.87 10.46 8.96
C GLU A 110 7.03 10.39 10.23
N PHE A 111 6.19 9.37 10.37
CA PHE A 111 5.31 9.21 11.53
C PHE A 111 4.95 7.75 11.76
N VAL A 112 4.59 7.43 13.00
CA VAL A 112 4.12 6.09 13.37
C VAL A 112 2.66 5.94 12.96
N SER A 113 2.31 4.79 12.38
CA SER A 113 0.91 4.45 12.07
C SER A 113 0.05 4.55 13.33
N GLN A 114 -1.13 5.16 13.17
CA GLN A 114 -2.11 5.29 14.26
C GLN A 114 -2.93 4.01 14.50
N LYS A 115 -2.74 3.01 13.66
CA LYS A 115 -3.37 1.71 13.80
C LYS A 115 -2.83 0.98 15.05
N ASP A 116 -3.63 0.09 15.63
CA ASP A 116 -3.35 -0.58 16.91
C ASP A 116 -1.97 -1.23 17.06
N ASN A 117 -1.33 -1.54 15.96
CA ASN A 117 -0.01 -2.14 15.96
C ASN A 117 1.06 -1.08 15.62
N CYS A 118 1.51 -0.31 16.57
CA CYS A 118 2.48 0.80 16.41
C CYS A 118 3.87 0.39 15.88
N ASN A 119 3.98 -0.71 15.11
CA ASN A 119 5.23 -1.19 14.55
C ASN A 119 5.48 -0.74 13.12
N VAL A 120 4.56 0.03 12.54
CA VAL A 120 4.67 0.52 11.17
C VAL A 120 4.95 2.02 11.17
N ILE A 121 5.95 2.41 10.41
CA ILE A 121 6.31 3.81 10.17
C ILE A 121 5.97 4.16 8.73
N LEU A 122 5.26 5.29 8.56
CA LEU A 122 4.98 5.86 7.26
C LEU A 122 5.87 7.08 7.05
N GLY A 123 6.29 7.32 5.82
CA GLY A 123 7.11 8.49 5.51
C GLY A 123 7.12 8.81 4.02
N TRP A 124 7.42 10.06 3.73
CA TRP A 124 7.55 10.56 2.37
C TRP A 124 8.97 10.33 1.85
N MET A 125 9.08 9.53 0.80
CA MET A 125 10.35 9.16 0.17
C MET A 125 10.49 9.87 -1.17
N PRO A 126 11.59 10.60 -1.42
CA PRO A 126 11.85 11.12 -2.77
C PRO A 126 11.80 9.99 -3.80
N ILE A 127 11.02 10.15 -4.87
CA ILE A 127 10.87 9.10 -5.88
C ILE A 127 12.20 8.75 -6.54
N ASP A 128 13.09 9.71 -6.68
CA ASP A 128 14.43 9.47 -7.24
C ASP A 128 15.33 8.62 -6.32
N ASN A 129 14.97 8.49 -5.05
CA ASN A 129 15.70 7.64 -4.10
C ASN A 129 15.22 6.17 -4.11
N LEU A 130 14.14 5.86 -4.77
CA LEU A 130 13.59 4.49 -4.82
C LEU A 130 14.59 3.48 -5.38
N LYS A 131 15.45 3.91 -6.30
CA LYS A 131 16.52 3.07 -6.86
C LYS A 131 17.55 2.59 -5.82
N ASN A 132 17.67 3.30 -4.70
CA ASN A 132 18.66 3.04 -3.64
C ASN A 132 18.10 2.22 -2.48
N ILE A 133 16.83 1.91 -2.48
CA ILE A 133 16.15 1.19 -1.39
C ILE A 133 15.47 -0.08 -1.92
N THR A 134 15.13 -0.97 -1.01
CA THR A 134 14.28 -2.11 -1.32
C THR A 134 12.82 -1.71 -1.12
N VAL A 135 12.03 -1.75 -2.18
CA VAL A 135 10.60 -1.49 -2.14
C VAL A 135 9.85 -2.61 -2.84
N TYR A 136 8.75 -3.03 -2.24
CA TYR A 136 7.86 -4.05 -2.80
C TYR A 136 6.49 -3.46 -3.13
N PRO A 137 5.88 -3.81 -4.27
CA PRO A 137 6.53 -4.61 -5.33
C PRO A 137 7.60 -3.78 -6.05
N SER A 138 8.59 -4.46 -6.62
CA SER A 138 9.75 -3.79 -7.24
C SER A 138 9.40 -2.95 -8.47
N PHE A 139 8.30 -3.28 -9.18
CA PHE A 139 7.87 -2.52 -10.34
C PHE A 139 7.49 -1.06 -10.02
N VAL A 140 7.21 -0.75 -8.75
CA VAL A 140 6.92 0.63 -8.30
C VAL A 140 8.05 1.59 -8.66
N LYS A 141 9.29 1.11 -8.62
CA LYS A 141 10.47 1.95 -8.93
C LYS A 141 10.43 2.58 -10.33
N GLU A 142 9.82 1.89 -11.28
CA GLU A 142 9.68 2.35 -12.66
C GLU A 142 8.32 3.00 -12.91
N GLU A 143 7.26 2.35 -12.44
CA GLU A 143 5.89 2.76 -12.75
C GLU A 143 5.46 4.03 -12.01
N ILE A 144 6.14 4.40 -10.92
CA ILE A 144 5.82 5.61 -10.16
C ILE A 144 5.93 6.90 -10.98
N TYR A 145 6.73 6.90 -12.02
CA TYR A 145 6.92 8.07 -12.88
C TYR A 145 5.79 8.29 -13.87
N ASN A 146 4.91 7.31 -14.05
CA ASN A 146 3.78 7.40 -14.98
C ASN A 146 2.51 6.78 -14.36
N LEU A 147 1.81 7.56 -13.57
CA LEU A 147 0.57 7.13 -12.90
C LEU A 147 -0.67 7.34 -13.76
N GLY A 148 -0.52 7.94 -14.94
CA GLY A 148 -1.57 8.09 -15.93
C GLY A 148 -1.63 6.90 -16.89
N GLY A 149 -2.51 6.97 -17.88
CA GLY A 149 -2.59 5.98 -18.94
C GLY A 149 -3.48 4.78 -18.62
N GLU A 150 -3.20 3.67 -19.26
CA GLU A 150 -3.99 2.45 -19.13
C GLU A 150 -3.70 1.73 -17.80
N ILE A 151 -4.69 0.96 -17.33
CA ILE A 151 -4.50 0.08 -16.17
C ILE A 151 -3.55 -1.04 -16.57
N LYS A 152 -2.48 -1.22 -15.80
CA LYS A 152 -1.50 -2.29 -16.04
C LYS A 152 -1.70 -3.44 -15.07
N HIS A 153 -1.43 -4.64 -15.55
CA HIS A 153 -1.49 -5.85 -14.75
C HIS A 153 -0.09 -6.46 -14.59
N PHE A 154 0.27 -6.80 -13.36
CA PHE A 154 1.56 -7.37 -13.02
C PHE A 154 1.41 -8.74 -12.35
N ILE A 155 2.44 -9.56 -12.52
CA ILE A 155 2.60 -10.81 -11.78
C ILE A 155 3.96 -10.74 -11.10
N SER A 156 3.98 -10.80 -9.77
CA SER A 156 5.20 -10.70 -8.96
C SER A 156 5.44 -11.97 -8.18
N ARG A 157 6.68 -12.45 -8.23
CA ARG A 157 7.16 -13.62 -7.47
C ARG A 157 8.47 -13.26 -6.77
N GLU A 158 8.39 -12.37 -5.81
CA GLU A 158 9.58 -11.84 -5.13
C GLU A 158 9.87 -12.48 -3.77
#